data_20cb565224ba5ca4d6c81a1a002c8124
#
_entry.id   20cb565224ba5ca4d6c81a1a002c8124
#
_cell.length_a   1.000
_cell.length_b   1.000
_cell.length_c   1.000
_cell.angle_alpha   90.00
_cell.angle_beta   90.00
_cell.angle_gamma   90.00
#
_symmetry.space_group_name_H-M   'P 1'
#
loop_
_entity.id
_entity.type
_entity.pdbx_description
1 polymer ?
#
loop_
_entity_poly.entity_id
_entity_poly.type
_entity_poly.pdbx_seq_one_letter_code
_entity_poly.pdbx_strand_id
1 'polypeptide(L)'
;NGEPIIVPSQDIVLGLYYMTREKVKAKGEGMMFADIAEALRAYHAGSVDLHARVKVRIREFDLTPEGEKREKITRYETTVGRSFLSEILPAGLPFSLIDKALKKKEISRLINASFRRVGIRETVIFADKLMYTGYSYATRAGISISINDMLVPPEKGQLIAAAEAEVKEIEDQYTSGLVTQGERYNKVVDI
;
A
#
# COMPACT_ATOMS: atom_id res chain seq x y z
N ASN A 1 18.84 -3.37 13.17
CA ASN A 1 18.59 -2.19 12.30
C ASN A 1 17.57 -1.21 12.88
N GLY A 2 16.88 -1.53 14.02
CA GLY A 2 15.92 -0.63 14.70
C GLY A 2 14.59 -0.43 13.97
N GLU A 3 14.26 -1.29 13.03
CA GLU A 3 12.95 -1.28 12.34
C GLU A 3 11.99 -2.27 13.00
N PRO A 4 10.67 -1.95 13.01
CA PRO A 4 9.65 -2.88 13.50
C PRO A 4 9.65 -4.19 12.71
N ILE A 5 9.67 -5.33 13.43
CA ILE A 5 9.64 -6.67 12.80
C ILE A 5 8.20 -7.05 12.45
N ILE A 6 7.24 -6.68 13.29
CA ILE A 6 5.82 -6.98 13.08
C ILE A 6 5.24 -5.96 12.11
N VAL A 7 5.00 -6.42 10.88
CA VAL A 7 4.41 -5.61 9.80
C VAL A 7 3.26 -6.40 9.18
N PRO A 8 2.11 -5.75 8.91
CA PRO A 8 0.99 -6.37 8.21
C PRO A 8 1.39 -7.03 6.89
N SER A 9 0.85 -8.20 6.60
CA SER A 9 1.16 -8.99 5.41
C SER A 9 -0.09 -9.69 4.85
N GLN A 10 0.02 -10.35 3.70
CA GLN A 10 -1.00 -11.19 3.08
C GLN A 10 -2.37 -10.49 2.96
N ASP A 11 -3.44 -11.07 3.53
CA ASP A 11 -4.81 -10.58 3.41
C ASP A 11 -5.02 -9.18 4.02
N ILE A 12 -4.24 -8.84 5.04
CA ILE A 12 -4.28 -7.50 5.63
C ILE A 12 -3.85 -6.46 4.59
N VAL A 13 -2.74 -6.72 3.89
CA VAL A 13 -2.25 -5.85 2.82
C VAL A 13 -3.24 -5.80 1.67
N LEU A 14 -3.85 -6.93 1.30
CA LEU A 14 -4.86 -7.00 0.25
C LEU A 14 -6.07 -6.12 0.58
N GLY A 15 -6.60 -6.21 1.79
CA GLY A 15 -7.73 -5.42 2.24
C GLY A 15 -7.42 -3.92 2.32
N LEU A 16 -6.27 -3.55 2.85
CA LEU A 16 -5.83 -2.15 2.92
C LEU A 16 -5.56 -1.57 1.52
N TYR A 17 -4.97 -2.36 0.62
CA TYR A 17 -4.77 -1.95 -0.77
C TYR A 17 -6.10 -1.76 -1.48
N TYR A 18 -7.04 -2.71 -1.36
CA TYR A 18 -8.38 -2.60 -1.92
C TYR A 18 -9.08 -1.33 -1.43
N MET A 19 -9.10 -1.09 -0.11
CA MET A 19 -9.74 0.06 0.53
C MET A 19 -9.17 1.39 0.03
N THR A 20 -7.86 1.46 -0.24
CA THR A 20 -7.16 2.70 -0.58
C THR A 20 -6.97 2.93 -2.07
N ARG A 21 -7.47 2.03 -2.93
CA ARG A 21 -7.48 2.23 -4.38
C ARG A 21 -8.40 3.39 -4.76
N GLU A 22 -8.07 4.04 -5.86
CA GLU A 22 -8.91 5.03 -6.53
C GLU A 22 -9.49 4.41 -7.81
N LYS A 23 -10.75 4.72 -8.10
CA LYS A 23 -11.43 4.34 -9.33
C LYS A 23 -12.00 5.59 -9.98
N VAL A 24 -11.54 5.86 -11.19
CA VAL A 24 -12.04 6.99 -12.00
C VAL A 24 -13.49 6.73 -12.42
N LYS A 25 -14.31 7.77 -12.39
CA LYS A 25 -15.74 7.70 -12.68
C LYS A 25 -16.52 6.74 -11.78
N ALA A 26 -16.09 6.62 -10.53
CA ALA A 26 -16.84 5.86 -9.53
C ALA A 26 -18.11 6.62 -9.11
N LYS A 27 -19.12 5.87 -8.66
CA LYS A 27 -20.37 6.45 -8.19
C LYS A 27 -20.11 7.45 -7.05
N GLY A 28 -20.66 8.65 -7.15
CA GLY A 28 -20.50 9.70 -6.14
C GLY A 28 -19.18 10.47 -6.22
N GLU A 29 -18.43 10.33 -7.32
CA GLU A 29 -17.21 11.12 -7.52
C GLU A 29 -17.49 12.62 -7.47
N GLY A 30 -16.64 13.38 -6.77
CA GLY A 30 -16.79 14.83 -6.59
C GLY A 30 -17.70 15.26 -5.45
N MET A 31 -18.39 14.34 -4.78
CA MET A 31 -19.22 14.66 -3.61
C MET A 31 -18.38 15.29 -2.49
N MET A 32 -19.03 16.15 -1.71
CA MET A 32 -18.42 16.83 -0.57
C MET A 32 -19.09 16.39 0.72
N PHE A 33 -18.29 16.05 1.72
CA PHE A 33 -18.76 15.63 3.03
C PHE A 33 -18.21 16.55 4.12
N ALA A 34 -19.04 16.88 5.09
CA ALA A 34 -18.67 17.71 6.23
C ALA A 34 -17.73 16.98 7.20
N ASP A 35 -17.87 15.66 7.28
CA ASP A 35 -17.04 14.78 8.12
C ASP A 35 -17.02 13.35 7.58
N ILE A 36 -16.24 12.48 8.25
CA ILE A 36 -16.13 11.06 7.88
C ILE A 36 -17.43 10.30 8.16
N ALA A 37 -18.17 10.69 9.20
CA ALA A 37 -19.43 10.04 9.56
C ALA A 37 -20.51 10.27 8.47
N GLU A 38 -20.54 11.44 7.85
CA GLU A 38 -21.40 11.71 6.72
C GLU A 38 -21.01 10.87 5.49
N ALA A 39 -19.71 10.79 5.19
CA ALA A 39 -19.21 9.95 4.12
C ALA A 39 -19.55 8.46 4.36
N LEU A 40 -19.47 7.99 5.59
CA LEU A 40 -19.81 6.62 5.98
C LEU A 40 -21.30 6.33 5.79
N ARG A 41 -22.19 7.27 6.17
CA ARG A 41 -23.63 7.13 5.92
C ARG A 41 -23.94 7.09 4.42
N ALA A 42 -23.32 7.95 3.63
CA ALA A 42 -23.47 7.95 2.17
C ALA A 42 -22.99 6.65 1.52
N TYR A 43 -21.89 6.11 2.02
CA TYR A 43 -21.35 4.81 1.59
C TYR A 43 -22.32 3.66 1.92
N HIS A 44 -22.85 3.59 3.15
CA HIS A 44 -23.83 2.57 3.54
C HIS A 44 -25.16 2.70 2.79
N ALA A 45 -25.58 3.91 2.44
CA ALA A 45 -26.74 4.17 1.60
C ALA A 45 -26.49 3.85 0.11
N GLY A 46 -25.27 3.45 -0.26
CA GLY A 46 -24.89 3.17 -1.64
C GLY A 46 -24.88 4.40 -2.56
N SER A 47 -24.84 5.60 -1.99
CA SER A 47 -24.79 6.86 -2.74
C SER A 47 -23.39 7.19 -3.27
N VAL A 48 -22.35 6.69 -2.60
CA VAL A 48 -20.95 6.87 -2.98
C VAL A 48 -20.21 5.53 -2.91
N ASP A 49 -19.29 5.33 -3.85
CA ASP A 49 -18.41 4.14 -3.88
C ASP A 49 -17.22 4.34 -2.94
N LEU A 50 -16.70 3.24 -2.38
CA LEU A 50 -15.49 3.23 -1.54
C LEU A 50 -14.28 3.87 -2.22
N HIS A 51 -14.17 3.66 -3.53
CA HIS A 51 -13.06 4.10 -4.37
C HIS A 51 -13.27 5.46 -5.03
N ALA A 52 -14.43 6.09 -4.78
CA ALA A 52 -14.76 7.39 -5.36
C ALA A 52 -13.89 8.51 -4.77
N ARG A 53 -13.41 9.40 -5.63
CA ARG A 53 -12.71 10.61 -5.23
C ARG A 53 -13.71 11.65 -4.72
N VAL A 54 -13.52 12.09 -3.49
CA VAL A 54 -14.44 12.99 -2.77
C VAL A 54 -13.69 14.08 -2.02
N LYS A 55 -14.40 15.10 -1.59
CA LYS A 55 -13.86 16.15 -0.73
C LYS A 55 -14.42 15.98 0.67
N VAL A 56 -13.58 15.76 1.66
CA VAL A 56 -13.99 15.49 3.05
C VAL A 56 -13.14 16.28 4.03
N ARG A 57 -13.75 16.71 5.13
CA ARG A 57 -13.02 17.31 6.27
C ARG A 57 -12.54 16.19 7.18
N ILE A 58 -11.23 16.16 7.43
CA ILE A 58 -10.58 15.16 8.27
C ILE A 58 -10.02 15.86 9.49
N ARG A 59 -10.25 15.27 10.67
CA ARG A 59 -9.64 15.70 11.93
C ARG A 59 -8.30 15.02 12.07
N GLU A 60 -7.26 15.83 12.20
CA GLU A 60 -5.91 15.38 12.48
C GLU A 60 -5.51 15.87 13.87
N PHE A 61 -4.67 15.12 14.53
CA PHE A 61 -4.14 15.48 15.86
C PHE A 61 -2.63 15.55 15.77
N ASP A 62 -2.10 16.76 15.82
CA ASP A 62 -0.67 16.98 15.98
C ASP A 62 -0.28 16.81 17.46
N LEU A 63 0.95 16.35 17.71
CA LEU A 63 1.53 16.33 19.06
C LEU A 63 2.45 17.53 19.23
N THR A 64 2.21 18.32 20.28
CA THR A 64 3.14 19.37 20.69
C THR A 64 4.40 18.76 21.31
N PRO A 65 5.51 19.51 21.43
CA PRO A 65 6.71 19.02 22.13
C PRO A 65 6.43 18.59 23.58
N GLU A 66 5.40 19.16 24.20
CA GLU A 66 4.94 18.84 25.56
C GLU A 66 4.05 17.60 25.60
N GLY A 67 3.72 17.00 24.44
CA GLY A 67 2.87 15.81 24.32
C GLY A 67 1.37 16.08 24.30
N GLU A 68 0.95 17.33 24.22
CA GLU A 68 -0.46 17.68 24.10
C GLU A 68 -0.97 17.46 22.67
N LYS A 69 -2.25 17.05 22.58
CA LYS A 69 -2.91 16.83 21.28
C LYS A 69 -3.54 18.14 20.80
N ARG A 70 -3.10 18.63 19.67
CA ARG A 70 -3.69 19.79 19.00
C ARG A 70 -4.55 19.32 17.83
N GLU A 71 -5.84 19.60 17.90
CA GLU A 71 -6.77 19.28 16.81
C GLU A 71 -6.61 20.25 15.64
N LYS A 72 -6.59 19.70 14.44
CA LYS A 72 -6.59 20.44 13.18
C LYS A 72 -7.62 19.80 12.24
N ILE A 73 -8.52 20.60 11.69
CA ILE A 73 -9.49 20.15 10.69
C ILE A 73 -9.05 20.66 9.33
N THR A 74 -8.77 19.73 8.43
CA THR A 74 -8.31 20.04 7.08
C THR A 74 -9.24 19.39 6.05
N ARG A 75 -9.54 20.12 4.98
CA ARG A 75 -10.30 19.56 3.85
C ARG A 75 -9.34 18.89 2.87
N TYR A 76 -9.56 17.61 2.64
CA TYR A 76 -8.80 16.81 1.69
C TYR A 76 -9.66 16.43 0.49
N GLU A 77 -9.01 16.31 -0.64
CA GLU A 77 -9.55 15.67 -1.84
C GLU A 77 -8.90 14.29 -1.93
N THR A 78 -9.66 13.27 -1.56
CA THR A 78 -9.18 11.90 -1.34
C THR A 78 -10.25 10.88 -1.71
N THR A 79 -10.03 9.61 -1.48
CA THR A 79 -11.07 8.60 -1.65
C THR A 79 -11.82 8.33 -0.35
N VAL A 80 -13.07 7.85 -0.48
CA VAL A 80 -13.91 7.47 0.68
C VAL A 80 -13.17 6.45 1.56
N GLY A 81 -12.54 5.43 0.97
CA GLY A 81 -11.81 4.42 1.73
C GLY A 81 -10.62 4.99 2.50
N ARG A 82 -9.84 5.89 1.89
CA ARG A 82 -8.72 6.56 2.59
C ARG A 82 -9.20 7.42 3.74
N SER A 83 -10.34 8.11 3.57
CA SER A 83 -10.92 8.91 4.65
C SER A 83 -11.32 8.05 5.86
N PHE A 84 -11.88 6.86 5.66
CA PHE A 84 -12.20 5.93 6.75
C PHE A 84 -10.94 5.43 7.48
N LEU A 85 -9.86 5.22 6.74
CA LEU A 85 -8.60 4.81 7.35
C LEU A 85 -8.01 5.88 8.28
N SER A 86 -8.34 7.15 8.08
CA SER A 86 -7.86 8.22 8.97
C SER A 86 -8.37 8.11 10.41
N GLU A 87 -9.51 7.45 10.64
CA GLU A 87 -10.06 7.28 12.00
C GLU A 87 -9.21 6.40 12.92
N ILE A 88 -8.38 5.54 12.34
CA ILE A 88 -7.49 4.66 13.11
C ILE A 88 -6.08 5.22 13.28
N LEU A 89 -5.75 6.35 12.63
CA LEU A 89 -4.44 6.99 12.77
C LEU A 89 -4.21 7.46 14.21
N PRO A 90 -3.05 7.14 14.81
CA PRO A 90 -2.67 7.72 16.09
C PRO A 90 -2.38 9.22 15.95
N ALA A 91 -2.60 9.97 17.04
CA ALA A 91 -2.23 11.37 17.11
C ALA A 91 -0.73 11.55 16.83
N GLY A 92 -0.39 12.52 16.01
CA GLY A 92 0.99 12.78 15.56
C GLY A 92 1.34 12.17 14.21
N LEU A 93 0.43 11.37 13.60
CA LEU A 93 0.60 10.92 12.22
C LEU A 93 -0.31 11.73 11.28
N PRO A 94 0.25 12.41 10.28
CA PRO A 94 -0.53 13.18 9.32
C PRO A 94 -1.25 12.27 8.33
N PHE A 95 -2.43 12.69 7.88
CA PHE A 95 -3.24 12.00 6.88
C PHE A 95 -2.49 11.73 5.57
N SER A 96 -1.58 12.62 5.19
CA SER A 96 -0.77 12.48 3.96
C SER A 96 0.01 11.17 3.84
N LEU A 97 0.29 10.50 4.96
CA LEU A 97 0.98 9.20 4.96
C LEU A 97 0.10 8.07 4.40
N ILE A 98 -1.22 8.20 4.50
CA ILE A 98 -2.20 7.20 4.07
C ILE A 98 -3.00 7.63 2.83
N ASP A 99 -2.86 8.87 2.36
CA ASP A 99 -3.57 9.38 1.19
C ASP A 99 -2.95 8.88 -0.13
N LYS A 100 -2.83 7.58 -0.24
CA LYS A 100 -2.31 6.86 -1.42
C LYS A 100 -2.72 5.39 -1.37
N ALA A 101 -2.54 4.68 -2.48
CA ALA A 101 -2.76 3.24 -2.49
C ALA A 101 -1.69 2.53 -1.62
N LEU A 102 -2.13 1.86 -0.55
CA LEU A 102 -1.25 1.24 0.43
C LEU A 102 -0.80 -0.16 -0.02
N LYS A 103 0.35 -0.21 -0.67
CA LYS A 103 1.06 -1.47 -0.98
C LYS A 103 1.92 -1.90 0.22
N LYS A 104 2.43 -3.13 0.20
CA LYS A 104 3.26 -3.70 1.27
C LYS A 104 4.39 -2.77 1.75
N LYS A 105 5.13 -2.17 0.81
CA LYS A 105 6.22 -1.23 1.13
C LYS A 105 5.71 0.04 1.83
N GLU A 106 4.54 0.54 1.42
CA GLU A 106 3.95 1.74 2.01
C GLU A 106 3.44 1.49 3.43
N ILE A 107 2.87 0.31 3.68
CA ILE A 107 2.44 -0.12 5.02
C ILE A 107 3.65 -0.27 5.95
N SER A 108 4.75 -0.87 5.47
CA SER A 108 5.99 -0.96 6.25
C SER A 108 6.54 0.42 6.61
N ARG A 109 6.55 1.35 5.65
CA ARG A 109 6.96 2.75 5.90
C ARG A 109 6.04 3.45 6.89
N LEU A 110 4.73 3.20 6.81
CA LEU A 110 3.74 3.77 7.71
C LEU A 110 3.96 3.29 9.17
N ILE A 111 4.18 1.99 9.36
CA ILE A 111 4.49 1.43 10.69
C ILE A 111 5.82 1.99 11.23
N ASN A 112 6.85 2.09 10.40
CA ASN A 112 8.12 2.67 10.81
C ASN A 112 7.97 4.17 11.17
N ALA A 113 7.22 4.93 10.38
CA ALA A 113 6.93 6.33 10.69
C ALA A 113 6.13 6.48 11.99
N SER A 114 5.18 5.58 12.25
CA SER A 114 4.44 5.51 13.52
C SER A 114 5.39 5.26 14.69
N PHE A 115 6.22 4.22 14.60
CA PHE A 115 7.17 3.88 15.65
C PHE A 115 8.10 5.05 16.01
N ARG A 116 8.59 5.76 15.01
CA ARG A 116 9.51 6.89 15.22
C ARG A 116 8.84 8.13 15.79
N ARG A 117 7.55 8.37 15.48
CA ARG A 117 6.84 9.59 15.86
C ARG A 117 6.04 9.45 17.15
N VAL A 118 5.37 8.33 17.36
CA VAL A 118 4.42 8.15 18.47
C VAL A 118 4.84 7.07 19.46
N GLY A 119 5.94 6.39 19.21
CA GLY A 119 6.51 5.36 20.08
C GLY A 119 5.86 3.99 19.93
N ILE A 120 6.38 3.02 20.70
CA ILE A 120 6.05 1.60 20.55
C ILE A 120 4.59 1.29 20.88
N ARG A 121 4.06 1.84 22.00
CA ARG A 121 2.72 1.53 22.49
C ARG A 121 1.64 1.89 21.45
N GLU A 122 1.66 3.13 20.98
CA GLU A 122 0.69 3.64 20.01
C GLU A 122 0.85 2.92 18.65
N THR A 123 2.07 2.54 18.29
CA THR A 123 2.32 1.78 17.07
C THR A 123 1.75 0.36 17.13
N VAL A 124 1.83 -0.32 18.27
CA VAL A 124 1.22 -1.65 18.45
C VAL A 124 -0.31 -1.57 18.33
N ILE A 125 -0.92 -0.59 19.01
CA ILE A 125 -2.38 -0.36 18.93
C ILE A 125 -2.79 -0.03 17.49
N PHE A 126 -2.00 0.77 16.80
CA PHE A 126 -2.24 1.13 15.41
C PHE A 126 -2.11 -0.07 14.46
N ALA A 127 -1.07 -0.89 14.62
CA ALA A 127 -0.87 -2.11 13.84
C ALA A 127 -2.04 -3.10 14.02
N ASP A 128 -2.56 -3.22 15.24
CA ASP A 128 -3.71 -4.05 15.57
C ASP A 128 -4.98 -3.54 14.88
N LYS A 129 -5.25 -2.25 14.93
CA LYS A 129 -6.36 -1.62 14.20
C LYS A 129 -6.23 -1.79 12.68
N LEU A 130 -5.02 -1.65 12.13
CA LEU A 130 -4.75 -1.90 10.70
C LEU A 130 -5.06 -3.35 10.32
N MET A 131 -4.71 -4.31 11.18
CA MET A 131 -4.99 -5.72 10.96
C MET A 131 -6.50 -5.97 10.84
N TYR A 132 -7.29 -5.55 11.83
CA TYR A 132 -8.74 -5.72 11.79
C TYR A 132 -9.40 -5.00 10.61
N THR A 133 -8.96 -3.79 10.31
CA THR A 133 -9.45 -3.04 9.14
C THR A 133 -9.11 -3.78 7.84
N GLY A 134 -7.86 -4.25 7.69
CA GLY A 134 -7.42 -5.01 6.54
C GLY A 134 -8.25 -6.27 6.30
N TYR A 135 -8.45 -7.09 7.32
CA TYR A 135 -9.31 -8.29 7.22
C TYR A 135 -10.75 -7.95 6.88
N SER A 136 -11.34 -6.93 7.51
CA SER A 136 -12.69 -6.49 7.21
C SER A 136 -12.87 -6.11 5.74
N TYR A 137 -11.94 -5.35 5.19
CA TYR A 137 -12.01 -4.93 3.79
C TYR A 137 -11.59 -6.01 2.80
N ALA A 138 -10.72 -6.94 3.17
CA ALA A 138 -10.44 -8.14 2.36
C ALA A 138 -11.69 -9.01 2.22
N THR A 139 -12.44 -9.20 3.30
CA THR A 139 -13.73 -9.92 3.29
C THR A 139 -14.76 -9.22 2.41
N ARG A 140 -14.90 -7.90 2.53
CA ARG A 140 -15.83 -7.10 1.69
C ARG A 140 -15.43 -7.08 0.21
N ALA A 141 -14.14 -7.13 -0.08
CA ALA A 141 -13.62 -7.17 -1.43
C ALA A 141 -14.02 -8.45 -2.18
N GLY A 142 -14.16 -9.58 -1.46
CA GLY A 142 -14.58 -10.86 -2.02
C GLY A 142 -13.66 -11.35 -3.15
N ILE A 143 -12.35 -11.13 -3.03
CA ILE A 143 -11.37 -11.48 -4.06
C ILE A 143 -11.13 -12.98 -4.03
N SER A 144 -11.35 -13.62 -5.18
CA SER A 144 -10.99 -15.03 -5.42
C SER A 144 -9.92 -15.10 -6.50
N ILE A 145 -8.96 -15.99 -6.33
CA ILE A 145 -7.88 -16.23 -7.29
C ILE A 145 -7.91 -17.71 -7.68
N SER A 146 -7.98 -17.98 -8.96
CA SER A 146 -7.92 -19.35 -9.52
C SER A 146 -6.62 -19.58 -10.29
N ILE A 147 -6.33 -20.85 -10.60
CA ILE A 147 -5.18 -21.20 -11.44
C ILE A 147 -5.32 -20.55 -12.83
N ASN A 148 -6.54 -20.40 -13.34
CA ASN A 148 -6.79 -19.80 -14.65
C ASN A 148 -6.49 -18.29 -14.70
N ASP A 149 -6.37 -17.62 -13.57
CA ASP A 149 -5.97 -16.21 -13.49
C ASP A 149 -4.45 -16.03 -13.64
N MET A 150 -3.69 -17.14 -13.55
CA MET A 150 -2.24 -17.18 -13.72
C MET A 150 -1.90 -17.36 -15.19
N LEU A 151 -2.07 -16.30 -15.97
CA LEU A 151 -1.76 -16.32 -17.40
C LEU A 151 -0.25 -16.31 -17.63
N VAL A 152 0.24 -17.28 -18.39
CA VAL A 152 1.63 -17.29 -18.87
C VAL A 152 1.66 -16.52 -20.20
N PRO A 153 2.43 -15.43 -20.32
CA PRO A 153 2.55 -14.69 -21.58
C PRO A 153 3.10 -15.59 -22.69
N PRO A 154 2.58 -15.51 -23.91
CA PRO A 154 3.06 -16.34 -25.03
C PRO A 154 4.52 -16.06 -25.40
N GLU A 155 5.01 -14.85 -25.10
CA GLU A 155 6.39 -14.41 -25.35
C GLU A 155 7.42 -15.03 -24.39
N LYS A 156 6.96 -15.65 -23.29
CA LYS A 156 7.86 -16.22 -22.26
C LYS A 156 8.91 -17.14 -22.83
N GLY A 157 8.51 -18.06 -23.73
CA GLY A 157 9.43 -18.99 -24.35
C GLY A 157 10.52 -18.31 -25.20
N GLN A 158 10.16 -17.27 -25.91
CA GLN A 158 11.11 -16.51 -26.74
C GLN A 158 12.12 -15.72 -25.89
N LEU A 159 11.63 -15.06 -24.82
CA LEU A 159 12.48 -14.31 -23.90
C LEU A 159 13.48 -15.23 -23.18
N ILE A 160 13.02 -16.38 -22.70
CA ILE A 160 13.90 -17.36 -22.04
C ILE A 160 14.95 -17.90 -23.03
N ALA A 161 14.54 -18.28 -24.24
CA ALA A 161 15.47 -18.83 -25.24
C ALA A 161 16.53 -17.79 -25.66
N ALA A 162 16.16 -16.52 -25.77
CA ALA A 162 17.11 -15.43 -26.02
C ALA A 162 18.12 -15.27 -24.89
N ALA A 163 17.66 -15.22 -23.65
CA ALA A 163 18.52 -15.11 -22.47
C ALA A 163 19.46 -16.32 -22.32
N GLU A 164 18.96 -17.54 -22.55
CA GLU A 164 19.78 -18.77 -22.54
C GLU A 164 20.85 -18.76 -23.62
N ALA A 165 20.56 -18.23 -24.81
CA ALA A 165 21.54 -18.08 -25.86
C ALA A 165 22.65 -17.10 -25.51
N GLU A 166 22.31 -15.97 -24.92
CA GLU A 166 23.29 -14.98 -24.43
C GLU A 166 24.16 -15.54 -23.30
N VAL A 167 23.56 -16.22 -22.32
CA VAL A 167 24.30 -16.90 -21.25
C VAL A 167 25.30 -17.91 -21.81
N LYS A 168 24.87 -18.70 -22.80
CA LYS A 168 25.73 -19.68 -23.42
C LYS A 168 26.92 -19.05 -24.17
N GLU A 169 26.69 -17.93 -24.85
CA GLU A 169 27.77 -17.19 -25.52
C GLU A 169 28.81 -16.67 -24.49
N ILE A 170 28.34 -16.16 -23.34
CA ILE A 170 29.22 -15.69 -22.26
C ILE A 170 30.02 -16.86 -21.65
N GLU A 171 29.39 -18.03 -21.51
CA GLU A 171 30.04 -19.26 -21.04
C GLU A 171 31.14 -19.72 -22.02
N ASP A 172 30.88 -19.68 -23.32
CA ASP A 172 31.85 -20.01 -24.36
C ASP A 172 33.03 -19.01 -24.37
N GLN A 173 32.77 -17.73 -24.19
CA GLN A 173 33.80 -16.69 -24.03
C GLN A 173 34.68 -16.95 -22.79
N TYR A 174 34.07 -17.35 -21.67
CA TYR A 174 34.81 -17.70 -20.44
C TYR A 174 35.68 -18.94 -20.62
N THR A 175 35.12 -20.00 -21.22
CA THR A 175 35.84 -21.26 -21.50
C THR A 175 37.04 -21.04 -22.45
N SER A 176 36.87 -20.10 -23.40
CA SER A 176 37.93 -19.68 -24.32
C SER A 176 38.96 -18.73 -23.71
N GLY A 177 38.80 -18.34 -22.44
CA GLY A 177 39.72 -17.43 -21.75
C GLY A 177 39.60 -15.97 -22.14
N LEU A 178 38.53 -15.57 -22.84
CA LEU A 178 38.30 -14.18 -23.30
C LEU A 178 37.76 -13.29 -22.20
N VAL A 179 37.08 -13.85 -21.19
CA VAL A 179 36.53 -13.12 -20.04
C VAL A 179 36.94 -13.78 -18.74
N THR A 180 37.09 -12.99 -17.70
CA THR A 180 37.39 -13.47 -16.34
C THR A 180 36.11 -14.00 -15.66
N GLN A 181 36.28 -14.73 -14.56
CA GLN A 181 35.16 -15.22 -13.75
C GLN A 181 34.27 -14.07 -13.23
N GLY A 182 34.85 -12.96 -12.84
CA GLY A 182 34.12 -11.78 -12.36
C GLY A 182 33.32 -11.11 -13.47
N GLU A 183 33.90 -10.98 -14.65
CA GLU A 183 33.21 -10.44 -15.84
C GLU A 183 32.08 -11.36 -16.31
N ARG A 184 32.30 -12.68 -16.32
CA ARG A 184 31.22 -13.65 -16.61
C ARG A 184 30.04 -13.47 -15.65
N TYR A 185 30.32 -13.40 -14.33
CA TYR A 185 29.28 -13.24 -13.32
C TYR A 185 28.49 -11.95 -13.54
N ASN A 186 29.17 -10.83 -13.74
CA ASN A 186 28.52 -9.53 -13.96
C ASN A 186 27.65 -9.53 -15.23
N LYS A 187 28.18 -10.08 -16.35
CA LYS A 187 27.42 -10.15 -17.61
C LYS A 187 26.17 -11.03 -17.48
N VAL A 188 26.25 -12.16 -16.78
CA VAL A 188 25.09 -13.05 -16.55
C VAL A 188 24.06 -12.42 -15.61
N VAL A 189 24.48 -11.59 -14.65
CA VAL A 189 23.54 -10.86 -13.76
C VAL A 189 22.82 -9.73 -14.49
N ASP A 190 23.46 -9.17 -15.54
CA ASP A 190 22.89 -8.07 -16.34
C ASP A 190 21.83 -8.52 -17.36
N ILE A 191 21.79 -9.84 -17.69
CA ILE A 191 20.75 -10.49 -18.52
C ILE A 191 19.49 -10.74 -17.68
#